data_bd06d63f51aa6cdfc3fed2fe13a6c19f
#
_entry.id   bd06d63f51aa6cdfc3fed2fe13a6c19f
#
_cell.length_a   1.000
_cell.length_b   1.000
_cell.length_c   1.000
_cell.angle_alpha   90.00
_cell.angle_beta   90.00
_cell.angle_gamma   90.00
#
_symmetry.space_group_name_H-M   'P 1'
#
loop_
_entity.id
_entity.type
_entity.pdbx_description
1 polymer ?
#
loop_
_entity_poly.entity_id
_entity_poly.type
_entity_poly.pdbx_seq_one_letter_code
_entity_poly.pdbx_strand_id
1 'polypeptide(L)'
;MPTRFDPSRKIKAPTGAHISAKSWLTEAPLRMLMNNLDPRVAEHPEQLVVYGGMGRAARNWECFDKIVETLKRLEADETLLIQSGKPVGVFKTHPDAPRVLIANSNLVPHWATWEHFNELDKKGLMMYGQMTAGSWIYIGSQGIVQGTYETFGAVARTHFKGADKGKWILTGGLGGMGGAQPLRLWPGFPCWRWKWMKAASIYA
;
A
#
# COMPACT_ATOMS: atom_id res chain seq x y z
N MET A 1 5.24 -19.08 16.61
CA MET A 1 4.92 -17.68 16.25
C MET A 1 4.18 -17.69 14.94
N PRO A 2 3.15 -16.87 14.73
CA PRO A 2 2.45 -16.80 13.45
C PRO A 2 3.42 -16.41 12.34
N THR A 3 3.38 -17.16 11.23
CA THR A 3 4.39 -17.04 10.16
C THR A 3 4.15 -15.78 9.32
N ARG A 4 5.11 -14.88 9.30
CA ARG A 4 5.13 -13.72 8.40
C ARG A 4 5.79 -14.03 7.05
N PHE A 5 6.61 -15.06 6.97
CA PHE A 5 7.34 -15.46 5.78
C PHE A 5 6.83 -16.78 5.24
N ASP A 6 6.32 -16.77 4.00
CA ASP A 6 5.91 -17.97 3.28
C ASP A 6 6.18 -17.81 1.78
N PRO A 7 7.30 -18.33 1.27
CA PRO A 7 7.70 -18.21 -0.12
C PRO A 7 6.85 -19.05 -1.08
N SER A 8 6.03 -19.98 -0.57
CA SER A 8 5.14 -20.80 -1.40
C SER A 8 3.87 -20.04 -1.83
N ARG A 9 3.54 -18.97 -1.13
CA ARG A 9 2.32 -18.19 -1.39
C ARG A 9 2.49 -17.25 -2.57
N LYS A 10 1.70 -17.50 -3.61
CA LYS A 10 1.56 -16.61 -4.78
C LYS A 10 0.13 -16.11 -4.83
N ILE A 11 -0.06 -14.86 -4.42
CA ILE A 11 -1.38 -14.25 -4.38
C ILE A 11 -1.67 -13.57 -5.72
N LYS A 12 -2.88 -13.78 -6.23
CA LYS A 12 -3.39 -13.11 -7.42
C LYS A 12 -4.87 -12.78 -7.21
N ALA A 13 -5.22 -11.51 -7.39
CA ALA A 13 -6.59 -11.08 -7.31
C ALA A 13 -7.44 -11.66 -8.47
N PRO A 14 -8.69 -12.09 -8.21
CA PRO A 14 -9.62 -12.45 -9.27
C PRO A 14 -9.89 -11.26 -10.21
N THR A 15 -10.15 -11.55 -11.47
CA THR A 15 -10.48 -10.56 -12.51
C THR A 15 -11.85 -10.84 -13.12
N GLY A 16 -12.41 -9.86 -13.83
CA GLY A 16 -13.71 -10.00 -14.49
C GLY A 16 -14.90 -9.82 -13.55
N ALA A 17 -16.10 -10.12 -14.07
CA ALA A 17 -17.37 -9.82 -13.41
C ALA A 17 -17.83 -10.87 -12.38
N HIS A 18 -17.23 -12.06 -12.38
CA HIS A 18 -17.58 -13.08 -11.39
C HIS A 18 -17.02 -12.72 -10.02
N ILE A 19 -17.88 -12.65 -9.00
CA ILE A 19 -17.52 -12.32 -7.63
C ILE A 19 -17.44 -13.60 -6.77
N SER A 20 -16.52 -13.60 -5.81
CA SER A 20 -16.35 -14.67 -4.82
C SER A 20 -16.95 -14.34 -3.46
N ALA A 21 -17.24 -13.06 -3.22
CA ALA A 21 -17.91 -12.54 -2.04
C ALA A 21 -19.42 -12.35 -2.31
N LYS A 22 -20.20 -11.96 -1.29
CA LYS A 22 -21.65 -11.79 -1.39
C LYS A 22 -22.09 -10.54 -2.16
N SER A 23 -21.20 -9.54 -2.25
CA SER A 23 -21.50 -8.28 -2.95
C SER A 23 -20.21 -7.64 -3.50
N TRP A 24 -20.35 -6.70 -4.43
CA TRP A 24 -19.22 -5.89 -4.89
C TRP A 24 -18.61 -5.03 -3.78
N LEU A 25 -19.39 -4.64 -2.76
CA LEU A 25 -18.88 -3.86 -1.62
C LEU A 25 -17.89 -4.65 -0.75
N THR A 26 -17.96 -5.98 -0.77
CA THR A 26 -17.04 -6.87 -0.06
C THR A 26 -16.01 -7.50 -1.00
N GLU A 27 -16.37 -7.72 -2.27
CA GLU A 27 -15.43 -8.22 -3.29
C GLU A 27 -14.34 -7.19 -3.63
N ALA A 28 -14.66 -5.91 -3.69
CA ALA A 28 -13.68 -4.87 -4.02
C ALA A 28 -12.52 -4.81 -3.00
N PRO A 29 -12.74 -4.68 -1.68
CA PRO A 29 -11.64 -4.72 -0.72
C PRO A 29 -10.92 -6.08 -0.71
N LEU A 30 -11.61 -7.19 -0.96
CA LEU A 30 -10.99 -8.51 -1.12
C LEU A 30 -9.98 -8.51 -2.26
N ARG A 31 -10.39 -8.05 -3.45
CA ARG A 31 -9.50 -8.00 -4.62
C ARG A 31 -8.36 -7.01 -4.42
N MET A 32 -8.60 -5.89 -3.77
CA MET A 32 -7.57 -4.91 -3.49
C MET A 32 -6.52 -5.44 -2.51
N LEU A 33 -6.93 -6.12 -1.44
CA LEU A 33 -6.01 -6.81 -0.54
C LEU A 33 -5.13 -7.82 -1.28
N MET A 34 -5.75 -8.64 -2.14
CA MET A 34 -5.02 -9.63 -2.94
C MET A 34 -4.10 -8.97 -3.98
N ASN A 35 -4.57 -7.89 -4.62
CA ASN A 35 -3.76 -7.14 -5.58
C ASN A 35 -2.51 -6.53 -4.94
N ASN A 36 -2.61 -6.05 -3.69
CA ASN A 36 -1.47 -5.51 -2.95
C ASN A 36 -0.34 -6.54 -2.78
N LEU A 37 -0.65 -7.83 -2.85
CA LEU A 37 0.29 -8.94 -2.68
C LEU A 37 0.57 -9.70 -3.99
N ASP A 38 0.06 -9.24 -5.14
CA ASP A 38 0.47 -9.76 -6.45
C ASP A 38 1.98 -9.54 -6.62
N PRO A 39 2.76 -10.56 -7.02
CA PRO A 39 4.21 -10.45 -7.20
C PRO A 39 4.66 -9.36 -8.19
N ARG A 40 3.75 -8.87 -9.04
CA ARG A 40 4.03 -7.74 -9.94
C ARG A 40 3.81 -6.37 -9.28
N VAL A 41 3.23 -6.34 -8.08
CA VAL A 41 2.85 -5.12 -7.35
C VAL A 41 3.66 -4.98 -6.07
N ALA A 42 3.78 -6.05 -5.29
CA ALA A 42 4.44 -6.05 -3.99
C ALA A 42 5.97 -6.17 -4.11
N GLU A 43 6.70 -5.51 -3.20
CA GLU A 43 8.17 -5.64 -3.09
C GLU A 43 8.56 -7.02 -2.54
N HIS A 44 7.91 -7.48 -1.45
CA HIS A 44 8.16 -8.76 -0.80
C HIS A 44 6.85 -9.46 -0.44
N PRO A 45 6.11 -9.97 -1.45
CA PRO A 45 4.80 -10.59 -1.22
C PRO A 45 4.87 -11.78 -0.26
N GLU A 46 5.95 -12.56 -0.26
CA GLU A 46 6.20 -13.67 0.65
C GLU A 46 6.28 -13.25 2.13
N GLN A 47 6.49 -11.95 2.40
CA GLN A 47 6.53 -11.33 3.72
C GLN A 47 5.34 -10.42 4.00
N LEU A 48 4.33 -10.43 3.12
CA LEU A 48 3.18 -9.52 3.15
C LEU A 48 3.55 -8.04 2.98
N VAL A 49 4.77 -7.73 2.52
CA VAL A 49 5.27 -6.38 2.32
C VAL A 49 4.90 -5.88 0.92
N VAL A 50 4.13 -4.80 0.90
CA VAL A 50 3.64 -4.19 -0.34
C VAL A 50 4.65 -3.23 -0.91
N TYR A 51 5.13 -2.27 -0.11
CA TYR A 51 6.17 -1.31 -0.52
C TYR A 51 6.90 -0.71 0.69
N GLY A 52 7.96 0.06 0.42
CA GLY A 52 8.72 0.80 1.44
C GLY A 52 9.48 -0.09 2.41
N GLY A 53 9.79 -1.32 2.01
CA GLY A 53 10.58 -2.29 2.76
C GLY A 53 9.87 -2.92 3.96
N MET A 54 8.85 -2.27 4.54
CA MET A 54 8.17 -2.76 5.75
C MET A 54 6.65 -2.53 5.78
N GLY A 55 6.09 -1.83 4.81
CA GLY A 55 4.64 -1.55 4.72
C GLY A 55 3.86 -2.80 4.34
N ARG A 56 3.09 -3.38 5.28
CA ARG A 56 2.39 -4.66 5.12
C ARG A 56 0.90 -4.50 4.87
N ALA A 57 0.33 -5.45 4.13
CA ALA A 57 -1.11 -5.54 3.88
C ALA A 57 -1.86 -6.30 4.98
N ALA A 58 -1.20 -7.22 5.67
CA ALA A 58 -1.75 -7.96 6.80
C ALA A 58 -0.65 -8.26 7.83
N ARG A 59 -1.01 -8.51 9.08
CA ARG A 59 -0.07 -8.71 10.18
C ARG A 59 0.78 -9.97 10.01
N ASN A 60 0.16 -11.05 9.57
CA ASN A 60 0.76 -12.34 9.26
C ASN A 60 -0.18 -13.12 8.33
N TRP A 61 0.23 -14.27 7.84
CA TRP A 61 -0.54 -15.08 6.91
C TRP A 61 -1.86 -15.61 7.47
N GLU A 62 -1.90 -15.96 8.75
CA GLU A 62 -3.14 -16.37 9.43
C GLU A 62 -4.17 -15.22 9.43
N CYS A 63 -3.72 -13.99 9.71
CA CYS A 63 -4.57 -12.81 9.63
C CYS A 63 -5.05 -12.55 8.19
N PHE A 64 -4.17 -12.69 7.20
CA PHE A 64 -4.55 -12.57 5.79
C PHE A 64 -5.66 -13.55 5.41
N ASP A 65 -5.48 -14.85 5.72
CA ASP A 65 -6.47 -15.89 5.43
C ASP A 65 -7.80 -15.60 6.10
N LYS A 66 -7.75 -15.18 7.36
CA LYS A 66 -8.96 -14.83 8.11
C LYS A 66 -9.69 -13.61 7.58
N ILE A 67 -8.96 -12.60 7.08
CA ILE A 67 -9.55 -11.45 6.41
C ILE A 67 -10.25 -11.89 5.12
N VAL A 68 -9.57 -12.68 4.28
CA VAL A 68 -10.12 -13.19 3.01
C VAL A 68 -11.40 -14.02 3.27
N GLU A 69 -11.35 -14.95 4.21
CA GLU A 69 -12.51 -15.77 4.60
C GLU A 69 -13.67 -14.89 5.07
N THR A 70 -13.38 -13.89 5.92
CA THR A 70 -14.41 -13.01 6.47
C THR A 70 -15.06 -12.15 5.38
N LEU A 71 -14.27 -11.54 4.49
CA LEU A 71 -14.80 -10.72 3.39
C LEU A 71 -15.71 -11.51 2.45
N LYS A 72 -15.42 -12.79 2.22
CA LYS A 72 -16.27 -13.65 1.38
C LYS A 72 -17.65 -13.92 1.98
N ARG A 73 -17.76 -13.93 3.31
CA ARG A 73 -19.01 -14.27 4.02
C ARG A 73 -19.76 -13.06 4.59
N LEU A 74 -19.14 -11.87 4.60
CA LEU A 74 -19.68 -10.67 5.23
C LEU A 74 -21.05 -10.30 4.64
N GLU A 75 -22.02 -10.02 5.52
CA GLU A 75 -23.38 -9.61 5.12
C GLU A 75 -23.45 -8.12 4.78
N ALA A 76 -24.55 -7.73 4.12
CA ALA A 76 -24.74 -6.34 3.67
C ALA A 76 -24.89 -5.34 4.84
N ASP A 77 -25.24 -5.81 6.03
CA ASP A 77 -25.38 -5.04 7.27
C ASP A 77 -24.30 -5.33 8.30
N GLU A 78 -23.15 -5.85 7.85
CA GLU A 78 -22.00 -6.16 8.70
C GLU A 78 -20.78 -5.32 8.31
N THR A 79 -19.94 -5.00 9.29
CA THR A 79 -18.68 -4.28 9.12
C THR A 79 -17.54 -5.08 9.75
N LEU A 80 -16.52 -5.37 8.96
CA LEU A 80 -15.28 -5.98 9.43
C LEU A 80 -14.35 -4.91 9.97
N LEU A 81 -13.87 -5.08 11.20
CA LEU A 81 -12.87 -4.22 11.82
C LEU A 81 -11.48 -4.87 11.74
N ILE A 82 -10.53 -4.12 11.19
CA ILE A 82 -9.11 -4.49 11.08
C ILE A 82 -8.29 -3.54 11.94
N GLN A 83 -7.40 -4.09 12.76
CA GLN A 83 -6.47 -3.30 13.56
C GLN A 83 -5.04 -3.77 13.37
N SER A 84 -4.18 -2.89 12.87
CA SER A 84 -2.78 -3.20 12.54
C SER A 84 -2.68 -4.56 11.81
N GLY A 85 -3.46 -4.71 10.73
CA GLY A 85 -3.48 -5.89 9.86
C GLY A 85 -4.09 -7.16 10.45
N LYS A 86 -4.74 -7.09 11.63
CA LYS A 86 -5.44 -8.20 12.25
C LYS A 86 -6.96 -7.99 12.21
N PRO A 87 -7.77 -8.95 11.75
CA PRO A 87 -9.22 -8.89 11.90
C PRO A 87 -9.57 -9.08 13.38
N VAL A 88 -10.24 -8.08 13.97
CA VAL A 88 -10.53 -8.08 15.41
C VAL A 88 -12.01 -8.24 15.71
N GLY A 89 -12.90 -8.05 14.74
CA GLY A 89 -14.32 -8.27 14.95
C GLY A 89 -15.13 -8.02 13.68
N VAL A 90 -16.34 -8.57 13.67
CA VAL A 90 -17.41 -8.27 12.74
C VAL A 90 -18.57 -7.72 13.55
N PHE A 91 -19.06 -6.56 13.18
CA PHE A 91 -20.12 -5.85 13.88
C PHE A 91 -21.35 -5.76 13.02
N LYS A 92 -22.52 -5.94 13.61
CA LYS A 92 -23.79 -5.57 12.98
C LYS A 92 -23.83 -4.04 12.87
N THR A 93 -24.08 -3.58 11.65
CA THR A 93 -24.22 -2.16 11.31
C THR A 93 -25.49 -2.00 10.48
N HIS A 94 -25.43 -1.27 9.38
CA HIS A 94 -26.54 -1.07 8.46
C HIS A 94 -26.03 -1.08 7.01
N PRO A 95 -26.90 -1.24 6.00
CA PRO A 95 -26.48 -1.38 4.59
C PRO A 95 -25.62 -0.23 4.06
N ASP A 96 -25.81 1.00 4.57
CA ASP A 96 -25.05 2.17 4.15
C ASP A 96 -23.73 2.36 4.92
N ALA A 97 -23.43 1.51 5.92
CA ALA A 97 -22.19 1.56 6.67
C ALA A 97 -21.00 1.02 5.83
N PRO A 98 -19.77 1.48 6.08
CA PRO A 98 -18.58 0.87 5.48
C PRO A 98 -18.49 -0.63 5.75
N ARG A 99 -18.16 -1.41 4.72
CA ARG A 99 -17.97 -2.87 4.91
C ARG A 99 -16.67 -3.21 5.64
N VAL A 100 -15.68 -2.33 5.57
CA VAL A 100 -14.39 -2.52 6.25
C VAL A 100 -13.97 -1.22 6.93
N LEU A 101 -13.55 -1.32 8.18
CA LEU A 101 -12.88 -0.25 8.91
C LEU A 101 -11.46 -0.70 9.27
N ILE A 102 -10.47 0.10 8.90
CA ILE A 102 -9.07 -0.21 9.10
C ILE A 102 -8.43 0.86 9.98
N ALA A 103 -7.80 0.41 11.08
CA ALA A 103 -6.98 1.24 11.95
C ALA A 103 -5.54 0.70 11.92
N ASN A 104 -4.58 1.51 11.45
CA ASN A 104 -3.20 1.09 11.30
C ASN A 104 -2.29 1.79 12.30
N SER A 105 -1.39 1.00 12.94
CA SER A 105 -0.28 1.49 13.77
C SER A 105 -0.72 2.49 14.86
N ASN A 106 -1.88 2.26 15.47
CA ASN A 106 -2.47 3.17 16.44
C ASN A 106 -1.82 2.98 17.81
N LEU A 107 -0.74 3.71 18.08
CA LEU A 107 -0.21 3.88 19.42
C LEU A 107 -0.75 5.18 20.04
N VAL A 108 -1.06 5.11 21.32
CA VAL A 108 -1.36 6.32 22.11
C VAL A 108 -0.14 7.24 22.06
N PRO A 109 -0.28 8.55 21.83
CA PRO A 109 0.86 9.46 21.65
C PRO A 109 1.94 9.35 22.73
N HIS A 110 1.56 9.11 23.97
CA HIS A 110 2.49 8.90 25.10
C HIS A 110 3.43 7.68 24.90
N TRP A 111 3.01 6.67 24.13
CA TRP A 111 3.79 5.46 23.87
C TRP A 111 4.26 5.36 22.41
N ALA A 112 4.04 6.39 21.60
CA ALA A 112 4.34 6.37 20.17
C ALA A 112 5.83 6.67 19.92
N THR A 113 6.71 5.80 20.42
CA THR A 113 8.14 5.80 20.09
C THR A 113 8.47 4.68 19.12
N TRP A 114 9.55 4.86 18.34
CA TRP A 114 10.01 3.83 17.41
C TRP A 114 10.49 2.56 18.15
N GLU A 115 11.08 2.71 19.32
CA GLU A 115 11.53 1.60 20.16
C GLU A 115 10.35 0.72 20.56
N HIS A 116 9.29 1.33 21.08
CA HIS A 116 8.08 0.60 21.50
C HIS A 116 7.35 -0.01 20.29
N PHE A 117 7.26 0.74 19.18
CA PHE A 117 6.71 0.22 17.94
C PHE A 117 7.45 -1.03 17.46
N ASN A 118 8.78 -0.99 17.41
CA ASN A 118 9.62 -2.11 16.97
C ASN A 118 9.52 -3.31 17.91
N GLU A 119 9.41 -3.07 19.22
CA GLU A 119 9.14 -4.12 20.20
C GLU A 119 7.84 -4.85 19.94
N LEU A 120 6.75 -4.11 19.73
CA LEU A 120 5.43 -4.66 19.42
C LEU A 120 5.41 -5.39 18.06
N ASP A 121 6.08 -4.86 17.07
CA ASP A 121 6.20 -5.51 15.76
C ASP A 121 6.96 -6.85 15.84
N LYS A 122 8.07 -6.89 16.58
CA LYS A 122 8.82 -8.14 16.87
C LYS A 122 7.98 -9.17 17.60
N LYS A 123 7.13 -8.74 18.54
CA LYS A 123 6.19 -9.61 19.27
C LYS A 123 4.99 -10.06 18.42
N GLY A 124 4.83 -9.54 17.20
CA GLY A 124 3.68 -9.83 16.34
C GLY A 124 2.36 -9.18 16.81
N LEU A 125 2.44 -8.19 17.69
CA LEU A 125 1.29 -7.47 18.23
C LEU A 125 0.86 -6.28 17.39
N MET A 126 1.72 -5.84 16.47
CA MET A 126 1.51 -4.72 15.59
C MET A 126 2.12 -5.00 14.22
N MET A 127 1.77 -4.21 13.23
CA MET A 127 2.48 -4.13 11.95
C MET A 127 2.55 -2.67 11.49
N TYR A 128 3.54 -2.36 10.67
CA TYR A 128 3.59 -1.11 9.92
C TYR A 128 2.68 -1.21 8.69
N GLY A 129 1.48 -0.66 8.81
CA GLY A 129 0.46 -0.67 7.76
C GLY A 129 0.53 0.57 6.87
N GLN A 130 1.70 0.94 6.43
CA GLN A 130 2.03 2.17 5.69
C GLN A 130 0.95 2.57 4.68
N MET A 131 0.29 3.69 4.93
CA MET A 131 -0.70 4.35 4.07
C MET A 131 -1.57 3.38 3.23
N THR A 132 -1.36 3.34 1.92
CA THR A 132 -2.14 2.54 0.97
C THR A 132 -1.83 1.04 1.01
N ALA A 133 -0.69 0.62 1.58
CA ALA A 133 -0.39 -0.78 1.80
C ALA A 133 -1.32 -1.39 2.86
N GLY A 134 -1.36 -0.78 4.03
CA GLY A 134 -2.21 -1.25 5.14
C GLY A 134 -3.70 -1.01 4.94
N SER A 135 -4.07 -0.07 4.07
CA SER A 135 -5.48 0.23 3.73
C SER A 135 -5.99 -0.51 2.50
N TRP A 136 -5.15 -1.31 1.86
CA TRP A 136 -5.45 -2.13 0.68
C TRP A 136 -5.90 -1.32 -0.55
N ILE A 137 -5.42 -0.10 -0.70
CA ILE A 137 -5.78 0.78 -1.83
C ILE A 137 -4.59 1.10 -2.74
N TYR A 138 -3.45 0.44 -2.56
CA TYR A 138 -2.30 0.52 -3.45
C TYR A 138 -2.51 -0.32 -4.71
N ILE A 139 -2.57 0.32 -5.88
CA ILE A 139 -2.83 -0.35 -7.16
C ILE A 139 -1.53 -0.77 -7.86
N GLY A 140 -0.39 -0.32 -7.37
CA GLY A 140 0.93 -0.38 -8.00
C GLY A 140 1.45 1.02 -8.32
N SER A 141 2.48 1.12 -9.16
CA SER A 141 3.13 2.40 -9.49
C SER A 141 2.27 3.38 -10.31
N GLN A 142 1.13 2.95 -10.82
CA GLN A 142 0.25 3.77 -11.68
C GLN A 142 -0.15 5.09 -11.01
N GLY A 143 -0.59 5.07 -9.74
CA GLY A 143 -1.03 6.28 -9.04
C GLY A 143 0.09 7.30 -8.86
N ILE A 144 1.31 6.82 -8.56
CA ILE A 144 2.49 7.68 -8.43
C ILE A 144 2.94 8.23 -9.78
N VAL A 145 2.88 7.43 -10.84
CA VAL A 145 3.19 7.89 -12.21
C VAL A 145 2.24 9.03 -12.61
N GLN A 146 0.94 8.85 -12.41
CA GLN A 146 -0.06 9.88 -12.69
C GLN A 146 0.14 11.13 -11.83
N GLY A 147 0.28 10.98 -10.53
CA GLY A 147 0.46 12.10 -9.60
C GLY A 147 1.73 12.90 -9.90
N THR A 148 2.82 12.23 -10.26
CA THR A 148 4.08 12.87 -10.66
C THR A 148 3.91 13.64 -11.97
N TYR A 149 3.24 13.06 -12.97
CA TYR A 149 2.93 13.72 -14.23
C TYR A 149 2.13 15.01 -14.02
N GLU A 150 1.04 14.94 -13.25
CA GLU A 150 0.20 16.09 -12.96
C GLU A 150 0.95 17.18 -12.18
N THR A 151 1.78 16.77 -11.22
CA THR A 151 2.61 17.70 -10.44
C THR A 151 3.61 18.43 -11.32
N PHE A 152 4.34 17.70 -12.16
CA PHE A 152 5.32 18.31 -13.07
C PHE A 152 4.63 19.20 -14.12
N GLY A 153 3.47 18.79 -14.62
CA GLY A 153 2.66 19.61 -15.51
C GLY A 153 2.19 20.92 -14.84
N ALA A 154 1.78 20.84 -13.57
CA ALA A 154 1.40 22.03 -12.81
C ALA A 154 2.61 22.97 -12.59
N VAL A 155 3.77 22.44 -12.23
CA VAL A 155 5.03 23.21 -12.10
C VAL A 155 5.38 23.90 -13.42
N ALA A 156 5.31 23.19 -14.54
CA ALA A 156 5.60 23.74 -15.86
C ALA A 156 4.66 24.93 -16.20
N ARG A 157 3.37 24.76 -15.96
CA ARG A 157 2.38 25.83 -16.20
C ARG A 157 2.60 27.04 -15.29
N THR A 158 2.78 26.80 -14.00
CA THR A 158 2.84 27.87 -12.99
C THR A 158 4.14 28.65 -13.04
N HIS A 159 5.27 27.95 -13.16
CA HIS A 159 6.59 28.58 -13.01
C HIS A 159 7.32 28.84 -14.34
N PHE A 160 6.97 28.10 -15.39
CA PHE A 160 7.65 28.20 -16.68
C PHE A 160 6.73 28.61 -17.83
N LYS A 161 5.48 29.01 -17.54
CA LYS A 161 4.47 29.41 -18.52
C LYS A 161 4.29 28.38 -19.66
N GLY A 162 4.42 27.11 -19.34
CA GLY A 162 4.37 26.00 -20.29
C GLY A 162 5.64 25.80 -21.14
N ALA A 163 6.65 26.65 -20.99
CA ALA A 163 7.93 26.52 -21.69
C ALA A 163 8.88 25.62 -20.88
N ASP A 164 8.97 24.39 -21.28
CA ASP A 164 9.73 23.33 -20.62
C ASP A 164 11.13 23.10 -21.22
N LYS A 165 11.39 23.61 -22.43
CA LYS A 165 12.70 23.49 -23.11
C LYS A 165 13.83 24.11 -22.28
N GLY A 166 14.89 23.33 -22.03
CA GLY A 166 16.06 23.75 -21.25
C GLY A 166 15.86 23.80 -19.75
N LYS A 167 14.71 23.37 -19.24
CA LYS A 167 14.45 23.21 -17.80
C LYS A 167 14.78 21.78 -17.37
N TRP A 168 15.10 21.64 -16.09
CA TRP A 168 15.41 20.35 -15.50
C TRP A 168 14.82 20.25 -14.09
N ILE A 169 14.57 19.03 -13.65
CA ILE A 169 14.08 18.74 -12.30
C ILE A 169 15.10 17.85 -11.61
N LEU A 170 15.55 18.26 -10.43
CA LEU A 170 16.40 17.46 -9.57
C LEU A 170 15.53 16.71 -8.56
N THR A 171 15.75 15.42 -8.45
CA THR A 171 15.05 14.57 -7.49
C THR A 171 16.01 13.52 -6.94
N GLY A 172 15.59 12.79 -5.90
CA GLY A 172 16.40 11.76 -5.25
C GLY A 172 15.63 10.44 -5.10
N GLY A 173 16.36 9.31 -5.20
CA GLY A 173 15.80 7.98 -5.04
C GLY A 173 15.19 7.37 -6.29
N LEU A 174 15.22 6.02 -6.39
CA LEU A 174 14.63 5.22 -7.46
C LEU A 174 13.79 4.07 -6.90
N GLY A 175 13.26 4.23 -5.69
CA GLY A 175 12.32 3.30 -5.09
C GLY A 175 10.93 3.37 -5.75
N GLY A 176 9.94 2.72 -5.15
CA GLY A 176 8.58 2.63 -5.69
C GLY A 176 7.95 3.99 -6.04
N MET A 177 8.25 5.04 -5.28
CA MET A 177 7.79 6.40 -5.58
C MET A 177 8.75 7.18 -6.49
N GLY A 178 10.03 7.24 -6.14
CA GLY A 178 11.02 8.00 -6.89
C GLY A 178 11.25 7.48 -8.31
N GLY A 179 11.08 6.18 -8.53
CA GLY A 179 11.22 5.55 -9.84
C GLY A 179 10.21 6.01 -10.90
N ALA A 180 9.07 6.58 -10.48
CA ALA A 180 8.10 7.17 -11.39
C ALA A 180 8.57 8.50 -12.02
N GLN A 181 9.48 9.20 -11.37
CA GLN A 181 9.91 10.55 -11.78
C GLN A 181 10.78 10.57 -13.05
N PRO A 182 11.71 9.63 -13.29
CA PRO A 182 12.49 9.59 -14.52
C PRO A 182 11.70 9.09 -15.72
N LEU A 183 10.51 8.55 -15.54
CA LEU A 183 9.65 8.23 -16.66
C LEU A 183 9.29 9.52 -17.37
N ARG A 184 9.49 9.57 -18.69
CA ARG A 184 9.30 10.73 -19.54
C ARG A 184 7.82 11.12 -19.60
N LEU A 185 7.37 11.79 -18.53
CA LEU A 185 5.94 12.04 -18.30
C LEU A 185 5.44 13.32 -18.96
N TRP A 186 6.33 14.20 -19.40
CA TRP A 186 5.94 15.44 -20.06
C TRP A 186 6.75 15.63 -21.36
N PRO A 187 6.08 15.86 -22.52
CA PRO A 187 6.78 16.16 -23.76
C PRO A 187 7.53 17.50 -23.61
N GLY A 188 8.85 17.44 -23.52
CA GLY A 188 9.69 18.64 -23.45
C GLY A 188 10.60 18.72 -22.23
N PHE A 189 10.32 18.04 -21.14
CA PHE A 189 11.30 17.90 -20.06
C PHE A 189 12.31 16.80 -20.40
N PRO A 190 13.59 17.15 -20.72
CA PRO A 190 14.61 16.12 -20.80
C PRO A 190 14.84 15.57 -19.41
N CYS A 191 14.58 14.29 -19.24
CA CYS A 191 15.03 13.56 -18.06
C CYS A 191 16.56 13.44 -18.14
N TRP A 192 17.29 14.36 -17.50
CA TRP A 192 18.74 14.31 -17.47
C TRP A 192 19.20 13.19 -16.55
N ARG A 193 20.01 12.32 -17.10
CA ARG A 193 20.82 11.24 -16.57
C ARG A 193 20.96 11.25 -15.05
N TRP A 194 20.31 10.30 -14.41
CA TRP A 194 20.58 9.94 -13.03
C TRP A 194 22.03 9.56 -12.85
N LYS A 195 22.79 10.38 -12.18
CA LYS A 195 24.04 9.94 -11.62
C LYS A 195 23.67 9.25 -10.30
N TRP A 196 23.91 7.95 -10.21
CA TRP A 196 23.76 7.20 -8.97
C TRP A 196 24.55 7.89 -7.87
N MET A 197 23.91 8.61 -7.01
CA MET A 197 24.40 8.76 -5.66
C MET A 197 23.94 7.50 -4.93
N LYS A 198 24.87 6.59 -4.62
CA LYS A 198 24.63 5.56 -3.60
C LYS A 198 23.98 6.29 -2.44
N ALA A 199 22.75 5.92 -2.09
CA ALA A 199 22.20 6.30 -0.81
C ALA A 199 23.18 5.76 0.24
N ALA A 200 23.99 6.65 0.80
CA ALA A 200 24.71 6.32 2.00
C ALA A 200 23.65 5.91 3.00
N SER A 201 23.79 4.72 3.53
CA SER A 201 22.90 4.22 4.57
C SER A 201 22.90 5.22 5.71
N ILE A 202 21.83 5.99 5.84
CA ILE A 202 21.57 6.80 7.02
C ILE A 202 20.92 5.88 8.04
N TYR A 203 21.66 4.89 8.49
CA TYR A 203 21.45 4.13 9.72
C TYR A 203 22.84 3.71 10.22
N ALA A 204 23.51 4.62 10.89
CA ALA A 204 24.51 4.29 11.89
C ALA A 204 23.87 4.59 13.24
#